data_bd2a26dd5a8bee5ad724366fda147b36
#
_entry.id   bd2a26dd5a8bee5ad724366fda147b36
#
_cell.length_a   1.000
_cell.length_b   1.000
_cell.length_c   1.000
_cell.angle_alpha   90.00
_cell.angle_beta   90.00
_cell.angle_gamma   90.00
#
_symmetry.space_group_name_H-M   'P 1'
#
loop_
_entity.id
_entity.type
_entity.pdbx_description
1 polymer ?
#
loop_
_entity_poly.entity_id
_entity_poly.type
_entity_poly.pdbx_seq_one_letter_code
_entity_poly.pdbx_strand_id
1 'polypeptide(L)'
;MAEGGFIVVQIDGLGTNHRGQKFQQVAYKNLKDSGFPDRIKWMKAAAAKHPEMDITRVGIYGGSAGGQSSTAALLHHPEFYKVAVSDCGCHDNRIDKMWWNEQWLDWPLNESYVENSNRTHIPKLEGHLMLTVGELDKNVDPSSTYQIINDLIKADKDFTFYMIPGAGHGAGEAPHFRRKRIEFFQQHLKP
;
A
#
# COMPACT_ATOMS: atom_id res chain seq x y z
N MET A 1 -10.23 -8.36 -11.09
CA MET A 1 -9.87 -6.98 -11.51
C MET A 1 -10.09 -6.80 -13.01
N ALA A 2 -9.41 -7.55 -13.89
CA ALA A 2 -9.58 -7.40 -15.35
C ALA A 2 -11.04 -7.54 -15.80
N GLU A 3 -11.80 -8.52 -15.32
CA GLU A 3 -13.23 -8.65 -15.56
C GLU A 3 -14.07 -7.45 -15.08
N GLY A 4 -13.54 -6.68 -14.14
CA GLY A 4 -14.15 -5.42 -13.67
C GLY A 4 -13.87 -4.22 -14.57
N GLY A 5 -13.20 -4.42 -15.71
CA GLY A 5 -12.89 -3.36 -16.69
C GLY A 5 -11.61 -2.58 -16.39
N PHE A 6 -10.66 -3.17 -15.64
CA PHE A 6 -9.37 -2.56 -15.35
C PHE A 6 -8.24 -3.25 -16.11
N ILE A 7 -7.28 -2.48 -16.59
CA ILE A 7 -5.96 -3.00 -16.98
C ILE A 7 -5.17 -3.24 -15.72
N VAL A 8 -4.74 -4.49 -15.49
CA VAL A 8 -3.99 -4.90 -14.30
C VAL A 8 -2.52 -4.98 -14.63
N VAL A 9 -1.70 -4.27 -13.85
CA VAL A 9 -0.25 -4.21 -14.05
C VAL A 9 0.45 -4.77 -12.82
N GLN A 10 1.43 -5.64 -13.05
CA GLN A 10 2.35 -6.12 -12.02
C GLN A 10 3.78 -5.97 -12.55
N ILE A 11 4.58 -5.14 -11.89
CA ILE A 11 5.92 -4.78 -12.33
C ILE A 11 6.87 -4.84 -11.13
N ASP A 12 8.03 -5.49 -11.30
CA ASP A 12 9.15 -5.41 -10.38
C ASP A 12 9.84 -4.05 -10.53
N GLY A 13 9.92 -3.28 -9.46
CA GLY A 13 10.73 -2.06 -9.39
C GLY A 13 12.06 -2.31 -8.67
N LEU A 14 12.90 -1.30 -8.58
CA LEU A 14 14.08 -1.30 -7.72
C LEU A 14 13.69 -1.70 -6.29
N GLY A 15 14.53 -2.48 -5.62
CA GLY A 15 14.25 -3.11 -4.33
C GLY A 15 13.80 -4.57 -4.43
N THR A 16 13.39 -5.05 -5.61
CA THR A 16 13.03 -6.45 -5.83
C THR A 16 14.22 -7.38 -5.64
N ASN A 17 14.00 -8.53 -5.01
CA ASN A 17 15.01 -9.54 -4.75
C ASN A 17 15.50 -10.25 -6.05
N HIS A 18 16.60 -10.98 -5.97
CA HIS A 18 17.18 -11.80 -7.05
C HIS A 18 17.67 -11.03 -8.29
N ARG A 19 17.90 -9.72 -8.19
CA ARG A 19 18.43 -8.87 -9.27
C ARG A 19 19.77 -8.23 -8.94
N GLY A 20 20.48 -8.79 -7.96
CA GLY A 20 21.75 -8.30 -7.46
C GLY A 20 21.62 -7.28 -6.32
N GLN A 21 22.70 -7.17 -5.55
CA GLN A 21 22.73 -6.41 -4.30
C GLN A 21 22.37 -4.93 -4.50
N LYS A 22 22.95 -4.26 -5.50
CA LYS A 22 22.69 -2.85 -5.77
C LYS A 22 21.22 -2.57 -6.10
N PHE A 23 20.55 -3.51 -6.78
CA PHE A 23 19.15 -3.39 -7.13
C PHE A 23 18.26 -3.53 -5.91
N GLN A 24 18.56 -4.47 -5.01
CA GLN A 24 17.79 -4.73 -3.80
C GLN A 24 18.02 -3.65 -2.73
N GLN A 25 19.25 -3.18 -2.54
CA GLN A 25 19.61 -2.28 -1.44
C GLN A 25 18.96 -0.90 -1.50
N VAL A 26 18.32 -0.51 -2.60
CA VAL A 26 17.53 0.73 -2.65
C VAL A 26 16.33 0.70 -1.72
N ALA A 27 15.90 -0.49 -1.26
CA ALA A 27 14.85 -0.65 -0.26
C ALA A 27 15.36 -0.40 1.18
N TYR A 28 16.67 -0.47 1.41
CA TYR A 28 17.24 -0.26 2.72
C TYR A 28 17.03 1.17 3.20
N LYS A 29 16.39 1.31 4.36
CA LYS A 29 15.92 2.58 4.94
C LYS A 29 14.97 3.38 4.03
N ASN A 30 14.36 2.72 3.04
CA ASN A 30 13.47 3.36 2.06
C ASN A 30 12.28 2.48 1.66
N LEU A 31 11.57 1.90 2.62
CA LEU A 31 10.35 1.12 2.36
C LEU A 31 9.21 1.99 1.83
N LYS A 32 9.19 3.27 2.19
CA LYS A 32 8.13 4.22 1.81
C LYS A 32 8.09 4.54 0.31
N ASP A 33 9.23 4.46 -0.39
CA ASP A 33 9.32 4.89 -1.80
C ASP A 33 10.12 3.92 -2.72
N SER A 34 10.54 2.79 -2.19
CA SER A 34 11.28 1.81 -2.98
C SER A 34 10.44 1.27 -4.14
N GLY A 35 10.93 1.45 -5.37
CA GLY A 35 10.36 0.91 -6.60
C GLY A 35 9.16 1.69 -7.18
N PHE A 36 8.56 2.65 -6.50
CA PHE A 36 7.44 3.43 -7.04
C PHE A 36 7.86 4.33 -8.21
N PRO A 37 8.97 5.08 -8.14
CA PRO A 37 9.42 5.89 -9.26
C PRO A 37 9.62 5.08 -10.55
N ASP A 38 10.13 3.85 -10.44
CA ASP A 38 10.32 2.97 -11.60
C ASP A 38 9.01 2.44 -12.16
N ARG A 39 8.11 1.99 -11.28
CA ARG A 39 6.78 1.52 -11.67
C ARG A 39 6.00 2.61 -12.40
N ILE A 40 6.08 3.84 -11.92
CA ILE A 40 5.46 5.02 -12.56
C ILE A 40 6.05 5.25 -13.95
N LYS A 41 7.38 5.25 -14.09
CA LYS A 41 8.06 5.41 -15.39
C LYS A 41 7.66 4.30 -16.37
N TRP A 42 7.59 3.06 -15.91
CA TRP A 42 7.23 1.93 -16.75
C TRP A 42 5.77 1.98 -17.19
N MET A 43 4.85 2.33 -16.29
CA MET A 43 3.45 2.52 -16.67
C MET A 43 3.28 3.66 -17.69
N LYS A 44 3.97 4.78 -17.51
CA LYS A 44 3.99 5.87 -18.51
C LYS A 44 4.54 5.42 -19.85
N ALA A 45 5.62 4.65 -19.86
CA ALA A 45 6.23 4.12 -21.09
C ALA A 45 5.32 3.09 -21.79
N ALA A 46 4.61 2.26 -21.02
CA ALA A 46 3.61 1.34 -21.57
C ALA A 46 2.41 2.08 -22.16
N ALA A 47 1.86 3.05 -21.43
CA ALA A 47 0.73 3.85 -21.89
C ALA A 47 1.04 4.64 -23.19
N ALA A 48 2.29 5.06 -23.38
CA ALA A 48 2.70 5.69 -24.63
C ALA A 48 2.59 4.76 -25.86
N LYS A 49 2.56 3.44 -25.66
CA LYS A 49 2.40 2.40 -26.69
C LYS A 49 1.00 1.80 -26.71
N HIS A 50 0.25 1.95 -25.63
CA HIS A 50 -1.05 1.37 -25.39
C HIS A 50 -2.04 2.48 -25.00
N PRO A 51 -2.65 3.20 -25.96
CA PRO A 51 -3.50 4.36 -25.70
C PRO A 51 -4.77 4.01 -24.91
N GLU A 52 -5.14 2.74 -24.81
CA GLU A 52 -6.20 2.24 -23.95
C GLU A 52 -5.85 2.29 -22.44
N MET A 53 -4.57 2.48 -22.10
CA MET A 53 -4.12 2.64 -20.71
C MET A 53 -4.30 4.09 -20.24
N ASP A 54 -5.35 4.35 -19.51
CA ASP A 54 -5.56 5.66 -18.88
C ASP A 54 -4.79 5.79 -17.57
N ILE A 55 -3.61 6.39 -17.66
CA ILE A 55 -2.73 6.62 -16.49
C ILE A 55 -3.09 7.86 -15.68
N THR A 56 -4.18 8.54 -15.97
CA THR A 56 -4.71 9.62 -15.12
C THR A 56 -5.54 9.06 -13.96
N ARG A 57 -5.94 7.79 -14.04
CA ARG A 57 -6.79 7.07 -13.10
C ARG A 57 -6.14 5.77 -12.64
N VAL A 58 -5.06 5.89 -11.88
CA VAL A 58 -4.30 4.73 -11.39
C VAL A 58 -4.65 4.42 -9.94
N GLY A 59 -4.97 3.16 -9.68
CA GLY A 59 -5.12 2.63 -8.33
C GLY A 59 -4.06 1.59 -8.02
N ILE A 60 -3.89 1.30 -6.73
CA ILE A 60 -2.94 0.30 -6.22
C ILE A 60 -3.59 -0.52 -5.11
N TYR A 61 -3.25 -1.80 -4.99
CA TYR A 61 -3.68 -2.61 -3.85
C TYR A 61 -2.63 -3.63 -3.45
N GLY A 62 -2.70 -4.06 -2.21
CA GLY A 62 -1.84 -5.10 -1.69
C GLY A 62 -2.23 -5.54 -0.28
N GLY A 63 -1.70 -6.69 0.13
CA GLY A 63 -1.86 -7.21 1.49
C GLY A 63 -0.53 -7.28 2.24
N SER A 64 -0.55 -7.18 3.56
CA SER A 64 0.63 -7.26 4.42
C SER A 64 1.65 -6.15 4.07
N ALA A 65 2.91 -6.49 3.75
CA ALA A 65 3.88 -5.54 3.21
C ALA A 65 3.35 -4.81 1.96
N GLY A 66 2.53 -5.47 1.13
CA GLY A 66 1.84 -4.85 0.00
C GLY A 66 0.76 -3.85 0.44
N GLY A 67 0.11 -4.06 1.58
CA GLY A 67 -0.82 -3.12 2.19
C GLY A 67 -0.10 -1.86 2.68
N GLN A 68 1.04 -2.03 3.34
CA GLN A 68 1.94 -0.91 3.67
C GLN A 68 2.34 -0.13 2.42
N SER A 69 2.81 -0.85 1.38
CA SER A 69 3.29 -0.25 0.14
C SER A 69 2.17 0.46 -0.63
N SER A 70 0.95 -0.10 -0.70
CA SER A 70 -0.16 0.55 -1.41
C SER A 70 -0.57 1.87 -0.74
N THR A 71 -0.58 1.91 0.59
CA THR A 71 -0.81 3.16 1.33
C THR A 71 0.34 4.15 1.12
N ALA A 72 1.61 3.69 1.18
CA ALA A 72 2.78 4.54 0.93
C ALA A 72 2.74 5.17 -0.47
N ALA A 73 2.39 4.39 -1.51
CA ALA A 73 2.25 4.90 -2.87
C ALA A 73 1.26 6.05 -2.96
N LEU A 74 0.11 5.92 -2.31
CA LEU A 74 -0.92 6.97 -2.30
C LEU A 74 -0.45 8.24 -1.56
N LEU A 75 0.33 8.07 -0.48
CA LEU A 75 0.83 9.18 0.34
C LEU A 75 2.02 9.92 -0.28
N HIS A 76 2.86 9.21 -1.05
CA HIS A 76 4.10 9.78 -1.61
C HIS A 76 4.02 10.13 -3.09
N HIS A 77 3.03 9.56 -3.82
CA HIS A 77 2.80 9.81 -5.25
C HIS A 77 1.33 10.11 -5.55
N PRO A 78 0.70 11.09 -4.86
CA PRO A 78 -0.72 11.43 -5.06
C PRO A 78 -0.98 11.97 -6.48
N GLU A 79 0.04 12.52 -7.13
CA GLU A 79 -0.04 12.96 -8.53
C GLU A 79 -0.30 11.80 -9.49
N PHE A 80 0.05 10.56 -9.11
CA PHE A 80 -0.09 9.38 -9.95
C PHE A 80 -1.13 8.39 -9.43
N TYR A 81 -1.03 7.97 -8.16
CA TYR A 81 -1.98 7.05 -7.54
C TYR A 81 -3.15 7.81 -6.92
N LYS A 82 -4.38 7.46 -7.34
CA LYS A 82 -5.61 8.12 -6.90
C LYS A 82 -6.39 7.33 -5.87
N VAL A 83 -6.25 6.01 -5.88
CA VAL A 83 -6.97 5.08 -5.01
C VAL A 83 -6.03 4.00 -4.50
N ALA A 84 -6.05 3.72 -3.21
CA ALA A 84 -5.35 2.59 -2.63
C ALA A 84 -6.28 1.68 -1.83
N VAL A 85 -6.05 0.37 -1.92
CA VAL A 85 -6.66 -0.63 -1.04
C VAL A 85 -5.55 -1.37 -0.30
N SER A 86 -5.57 -1.27 1.01
CA SER A 86 -4.58 -1.86 1.91
C SER A 86 -5.23 -2.93 2.78
N ASP A 87 -4.87 -4.18 2.60
CA ASP A 87 -5.27 -5.27 3.47
C ASP A 87 -4.15 -5.60 4.47
N CYS A 88 -4.50 -5.67 5.76
CA CYS A 88 -3.61 -6.05 6.86
C CYS A 88 -2.21 -5.44 6.80
N GLY A 89 -2.11 -4.15 6.42
CA GLY A 89 -0.83 -3.47 6.25
C GLY A 89 -0.13 -3.12 7.56
N CYS A 90 1.20 -3.20 7.59
CA CYS A 90 1.99 -2.63 8.67
C CYS A 90 2.15 -1.13 8.43
N HIS A 91 1.51 -0.30 9.25
CA HIS A 91 1.50 1.15 9.06
C HIS A 91 2.42 1.91 10.01
N ASP A 92 2.99 1.20 10.99
CA ASP A 92 4.01 1.71 11.91
C ASP A 92 5.10 0.66 12.11
N ASN A 93 6.29 0.93 11.58
CA ASN A 93 7.41 -0.02 11.64
C ASN A 93 7.97 -0.23 13.06
N ARG A 94 7.58 0.59 14.04
CA ARG A 94 8.03 0.49 15.44
C ARG A 94 7.25 -0.55 16.25
N ILE A 95 6.08 -0.97 15.77
CA ILE A 95 5.16 -1.89 16.46
C ILE A 95 5.00 -3.24 15.78
N ASP A 96 5.66 -3.46 14.66
CA ASP A 96 5.66 -4.76 13.98
C ASP A 96 6.89 -5.59 14.38
N LYS A 97 7.03 -6.77 13.81
CA LYS A 97 8.07 -7.73 14.11
C LYS A 97 9.48 -7.14 13.95
N MET A 98 10.28 -7.19 15.01
CA MET A 98 11.65 -6.66 15.02
C MET A 98 12.49 -7.27 13.89
N TRP A 99 12.49 -8.61 13.76
CA TRP A 99 13.26 -9.32 12.73
C TRP A 99 12.93 -8.91 11.30
N TRP A 100 11.67 -8.47 11.04
CA TRP A 100 11.26 -7.93 9.74
C TRP A 100 11.79 -6.51 9.54
N ASN A 101 11.61 -5.64 10.52
CA ASN A 101 11.94 -4.23 10.37
C ASN A 101 13.45 -3.99 10.42
N GLU A 102 14.19 -4.69 11.28
CA GLU A 102 15.65 -4.52 11.42
C GLU A 102 16.41 -4.84 10.12
N GLN A 103 16.00 -5.86 9.37
CA GLN A 103 16.67 -6.19 8.11
C GLN A 103 16.54 -5.08 7.05
N TRP A 104 15.51 -4.24 7.15
CA TRP A 104 15.26 -3.16 6.18
C TRP A 104 15.62 -1.79 6.71
N LEU A 105 15.49 -1.56 8.02
CA LEU A 105 15.58 -0.24 8.64
C LEU A 105 16.76 -0.10 9.60
N ASP A 106 17.58 -1.17 9.75
CA ASP A 106 18.77 -1.21 10.60
C ASP A 106 18.47 -1.36 12.11
N TRP A 107 19.53 -1.51 12.87
CA TRP A 107 19.58 -1.60 14.33
C TRP A 107 20.56 -0.54 14.89
N PRO A 108 20.28 0.09 16.04
CA PRO A 108 19.01 0.06 16.79
C PRO A 108 17.89 0.85 16.11
N LEU A 109 16.67 0.82 16.71
CA LEU A 109 15.54 1.63 16.29
C LEU A 109 15.97 3.10 16.14
N ASN A 110 15.73 3.68 14.97
CA ASN A 110 16.23 4.99 14.57
C ASN A 110 15.18 5.75 13.73
N GLU A 111 15.51 6.94 13.25
CA GLU A 111 14.61 7.81 12.50
C GLU A 111 14.02 7.14 11.26
N SER A 112 14.72 6.18 10.62
CA SER A 112 14.20 5.50 9.44
C SER A 112 12.90 4.72 9.73
N TYR A 113 12.68 4.26 10.97
CA TYR A 113 11.42 3.62 11.36
C TYR A 113 10.24 4.57 11.31
N VAL A 114 10.44 5.80 11.76
CA VAL A 114 9.43 6.87 11.74
C VAL A 114 9.18 7.31 10.30
N GLU A 115 10.24 7.61 9.56
CA GLU A 115 10.18 8.09 8.19
C GLU A 115 9.54 7.09 7.20
N ASN A 116 9.64 5.80 7.46
CA ASN A 116 9.06 4.77 6.62
C ASN A 116 7.68 4.28 7.11
N SER A 117 7.16 4.83 8.20
CA SER A 117 5.83 4.51 8.71
C SER A 117 4.77 5.38 8.04
N ASN A 118 3.73 4.76 7.49
CA ASN A 118 2.64 5.46 6.81
C ASN A 118 1.95 6.48 7.72
N ARG A 119 1.83 6.19 9.01
CA ARG A 119 1.23 7.07 10.02
C ARG A 119 1.84 8.46 10.03
N THR A 120 3.15 8.56 9.85
CA THR A 120 3.90 9.83 9.81
C THR A 120 3.42 10.74 8.68
N HIS A 121 2.91 10.17 7.60
CA HIS A 121 2.59 10.87 6.36
C HIS A 121 1.08 11.05 6.11
N ILE A 122 0.21 10.64 7.03
CA ILE A 122 -1.26 10.73 6.89
C ILE A 122 -1.76 12.13 6.50
N PRO A 123 -1.20 13.24 7.02
CA PRO A 123 -1.63 14.57 6.59
C PRO A 123 -1.51 14.82 5.08
N LYS A 124 -0.65 14.07 4.36
CA LYS A 124 -0.46 14.17 2.91
C LYS A 124 -1.52 13.42 2.08
N LEU A 125 -2.45 12.70 2.72
CA LEU A 125 -3.46 11.93 1.99
C LEU A 125 -4.37 12.86 1.17
N GLU A 126 -4.40 12.65 -0.15
CA GLU A 126 -5.24 13.39 -1.11
C GLU A 126 -6.21 12.46 -1.87
N GLY A 127 -5.89 11.18 -1.99
CA GLY A 127 -6.69 10.19 -2.71
C GLY A 127 -7.64 9.40 -1.81
N HIS A 128 -8.24 8.35 -2.38
CA HIS A 128 -9.19 7.48 -1.68
C HIS A 128 -8.52 6.25 -1.11
N LEU A 129 -8.67 6.01 0.17
CA LEU A 129 -8.06 4.90 0.90
C LEU A 129 -9.12 3.94 1.45
N MET A 130 -8.98 2.64 1.13
CA MET A 130 -9.71 1.58 1.78
C MET A 130 -8.74 0.71 2.60
N LEU A 131 -9.07 0.49 3.86
CA LEU A 131 -8.35 -0.35 4.80
C LEU A 131 -9.16 -1.59 5.13
N THR A 132 -8.53 -2.76 5.13
CA THR A 132 -9.13 -4.00 5.61
C THR A 132 -8.20 -4.70 6.59
N VAL A 133 -8.74 -5.36 7.61
CA VAL A 133 -7.97 -6.14 8.58
C VAL A 133 -8.79 -7.29 9.13
N GLY A 134 -8.19 -8.44 9.34
CA GLY A 134 -8.79 -9.55 10.07
C GLY A 134 -8.73 -9.30 11.57
N GLU A 135 -9.82 -9.56 12.30
CA GLU A 135 -9.89 -9.39 13.76
C GLU A 135 -8.83 -10.20 14.51
N LEU A 136 -8.57 -11.42 14.02
CA LEU A 136 -7.63 -12.38 14.63
C LEU A 136 -6.29 -12.46 13.91
N ASP A 137 -5.87 -11.40 13.26
CA ASP A 137 -4.57 -11.34 12.58
C ASP A 137 -3.43 -11.44 13.61
N LYS A 138 -2.70 -12.56 13.57
CA LYS A 138 -1.54 -12.84 14.44
C LYS A 138 -0.20 -12.54 13.75
N ASN A 139 -0.23 -12.14 12.50
CA ASN A 139 0.98 -11.80 11.76
C ASN A 139 1.26 -10.29 11.79
N VAL A 140 0.33 -9.47 11.31
CA VAL A 140 0.35 -8.02 11.51
C VAL A 140 -0.79 -7.66 12.44
N ASP A 141 -0.46 -7.28 13.66
CA ASP A 141 -1.46 -7.00 14.69
C ASP A 141 -2.48 -5.95 14.21
N PRO A 142 -3.79 -6.18 14.39
CA PRO A 142 -4.84 -5.24 13.99
C PRO A 142 -4.65 -3.81 14.53
N SER A 143 -3.92 -3.66 15.64
CA SER A 143 -3.58 -2.35 16.19
C SER A 143 -2.83 -1.46 15.21
N SER A 144 -2.05 -2.04 14.28
CA SER A 144 -1.38 -1.28 13.22
C SER A 144 -2.40 -0.53 12.35
N THR A 145 -3.49 -1.20 11.99
CA THR A 145 -4.60 -0.59 11.22
C THR A 145 -5.40 0.39 12.07
N TYR A 146 -5.67 0.07 13.34
CA TYR A 146 -6.42 0.97 14.22
C TYR A 146 -5.66 2.27 14.52
N GLN A 147 -4.36 2.20 14.63
CA GLN A 147 -3.53 3.39 14.85
C GLN A 147 -3.53 4.34 13.64
N ILE A 148 -3.43 3.82 12.41
CA ILE A 148 -3.51 4.67 11.22
C ILE A 148 -4.92 5.26 11.06
N ILE A 149 -5.98 4.53 11.39
CA ILE A 149 -7.35 5.04 11.42
C ILE A 149 -7.48 6.21 12.39
N ASN A 150 -6.92 6.08 13.59
CA ASN A 150 -6.91 7.18 14.56
C ASN A 150 -6.18 8.44 14.03
N ASP A 151 -5.08 8.23 13.30
CA ASP A 151 -4.35 9.35 12.71
C ASP A 151 -5.11 9.98 11.52
N LEU A 152 -5.83 9.18 10.72
CA LEU A 152 -6.74 9.66 9.67
C LEU A 152 -7.85 10.54 10.25
N ILE A 153 -8.51 10.07 11.32
CA ILE A 153 -9.56 10.83 12.02
C ILE A 153 -9.00 12.15 12.55
N LYS A 154 -7.83 12.15 13.21
CA LYS A 154 -7.18 13.37 13.73
C LYS A 154 -6.79 14.36 12.64
N ALA A 155 -6.48 13.87 11.45
CA ALA A 155 -6.10 14.68 10.30
C ALA A 155 -7.30 15.09 9.43
N ASP A 156 -8.52 14.76 9.85
CA ASP A 156 -9.78 15.01 9.12
C ASP A 156 -9.73 14.46 7.68
N LYS A 157 -9.28 13.19 7.53
CA LYS A 157 -9.17 12.50 6.25
C LYS A 157 -10.21 11.40 6.13
N ASP A 158 -10.89 11.37 4.98
CA ASP A 158 -11.85 10.33 4.65
C ASP A 158 -11.18 9.01 4.30
N PHE A 159 -11.82 7.91 4.73
CA PHE A 159 -11.38 6.54 4.42
C PHE A 159 -12.55 5.57 4.49
N THR A 160 -12.39 4.40 3.85
CA THR A 160 -13.28 3.25 4.03
C THR A 160 -12.57 2.19 4.87
N PHE A 161 -13.27 1.59 5.83
CA PHE A 161 -12.68 0.56 6.69
C PHE A 161 -13.58 -0.65 6.85
N TYR A 162 -13.00 -1.84 6.76
CA TYR A 162 -13.62 -3.12 7.09
C TYR A 162 -12.77 -3.92 8.07
N MET A 163 -13.30 -4.13 9.28
CA MET A 163 -12.81 -5.16 10.19
C MET A 163 -13.56 -6.45 9.87
N ILE A 164 -12.82 -7.55 9.72
CA ILE A 164 -13.36 -8.85 9.31
C ILE A 164 -13.39 -9.78 10.51
N PRO A 165 -14.57 -9.99 11.14
CA PRO A 165 -14.69 -10.79 12.35
C PRO A 165 -14.22 -12.23 12.15
N GLY A 166 -13.49 -12.76 13.13
CA GLY A 166 -13.00 -14.14 13.15
C GLY A 166 -11.94 -14.48 12.12
N ALA A 167 -11.52 -13.52 11.28
CA ALA A 167 -10.55 -13.76 10.22
C ALA A 167 -9.12 -13.43 10.65
N GLY A 168 -8.15 -14.15 10.08
CA GLY A 168 -6.72 -13.93 10.28
C GLY A 168 -6.08 -13.06 9.20
N HIS A 169 -4.76 -13.23 9.02
CA HIS A 169 -3.96 -12.49 8.06
C HIS A 169 -4.40 -12.74 6.61
N GLY A 170 -4.49 -11.67 5.80
CA GLY A 170 -4.90 -11.77 4.39
C GLY A 170 -6.40 -11.92 4.17
N ALA A 171 -7.22 -11.57 5.14
CA ALA A 171 -8.68 -11.70 5.10
C ALA A 171 -9.35 -10.91 3.96
N GLY A 172 -8.71 -9.85 3.45
CA GLY A 172 -9.15 -9.09 2.28
C GLY A 172 -9.18 -9.88 0.96
N GLU A 173 -8.60 -11.07 0.94
CA GLU A 173 -8.65 -11.97 -0.22
C GLU A 173 -9.90 -12.86 -0.25
N ALA A 174 -10.75 -12.87 0.78
CA ALA A 174 -12.04 -13.55 0.73
C ALA A 174 -12.94 -12.99 -0.39
N PRO A 175 -13.79 -13.82 -1.02
CA PRO A 175 -14.59 -13.41 -2.19
C PRO A 175 -15.42 -12.15 -1.97
N HIS A 176 -15.99 -11.97 -0.77
CA HIS A 176 -16.74 -10.76 -0.41
C HIS A 176 -15.88 -9.49 -0.52
N PHE A 177 -14.66 -9.51 0.05
CA PHE A 177 -13.78 -8.33 0.07
C PHE A 177 -13.05 -8.10 -1.26
N ARG A 178 -12.80 -9.15 -2.04
CA ARG A 178 -12.37 -8.99 -3.45
C ARG A 178 -13.41 -8.22 -4.26
N ARG A 179 -14.71 -8.50 -4.06
CA ARG A 179 -15.79 -7.74 -4.70
C ARG A 179 -15.80 -6.29 -4.19
N LYS A 180 -15.70 -6.07 -2.85
CA LYS A 180 -15.66 -4.72 -2.27
C LYS A 180 -14.48 -3.90 -2.79
N ARG A 181 -13.33 -4.51 -2.99
CA ARG A 181 -12.16 -3.88 -3.61
C ARG A 181 -12.46 -3.44 -5.04
N ILE A 182 -13.09 -4.29 -5.85
CA ILE A 182 -13.49 -3.96 -7.22
C ILE A 182 -14.49 -2.81 -7.22
N GLU A 183 -15.53 -2.88 -6.38
CA GLU A 183 -16.54 -1.82 -6.23
C GLU A 183 -15.89 -0.48 -5.84
N PHE A 184 -14.94 -0.49 -4.90
CA PHE A 184 -14.23 0.70 -4.46
C PHE A 184 -13.41 1.34 -5.59
N PHE A 185 -12.67 0.54 -6.36
CA PHE A 185 -11.97 1.04 -7.53
C PHE A 185 -12.94 1.55 -8.60
N GLN A 186 -14.06 0.88 -8.83
CA GLN A 186 -15.08 1.32 -9.78
C GLN A 186 -15.69 2.66 -9.37
N GLN A 187 -15.93 2.85 -8.07
CA GLN A 187 -16.49 4.10 -7.55
C GLN A 187 -15.56 5.30 -7.73
N HIS A 188 -14.25 5.09 -7.56
CA HIS A 188 -13.29 6.19 -7.47
C HIS A 188 -12.37 6.35 -8.69
N LEU A 189 -12.33 5.38 -9.61
CA LEU A 189 -11.50 5.43 -10.83
C LEU A 189 -12.30 5.44 -12.13
N LYS A 190 -13.57 5.02 -12.13
CA LYS A 190 -14.39 5.12 -13.33
C LYS A 190 -14.85 6.56 -13.57
N PRO A 191 -15.00 6.98 -14.84
CA PRO A 191 -15.55 8.28 -15.18
C PRO A 191 -16.99 8.40 -14.74
#